data_e1fd73f46988810e20cac4de3dc667a8
#
_entry.id   e1fd73f46988810e20cac4de3dc667a8
#
_cell.length_a   1.000
_cell.length_b   1.000
_cell.length_c   1.000
_cell.angle_alpha   90.00
_cell.angle_beta   90.00
_cell.angle_gamma   90.00
#
_symmetry.space_group_name_H-M   'P 1'
#
loop_
_entity.id
_entity.type
_entity.pdbx_description
1 polymer ?
#
loop_
_entity_poly.entity_id
_entity_poly.type
_entity_poly.pdbx_seq_one_letter_code
_entity_poly.pdbx_strand_id
1 'polypeptide(L)'
;DDAEVFNCPLDDLLERLEKNKGAAFDENVLDSLNYLKVNDFATFENLRHNIKRTGCRVGELDRRMDARYPASLANETDIDKVVACASDAEFFSDNNKRTYANYMVKGVKHTAPLGSRAFQLWLTQKFFSENGLALWPEALRAAINTLEAKALFGGKKMPAHYSLAMEEDAIELDLGNDASNIIEINKIEWLPTKGMQSNFLRPDGMHDLPIPIEGGTIDALRPFLNISSEEDFVLVVAWLLAALRSTGPYPVLALTGEQGSAKSTTAKVLR
;
A
#
# COMPACT_ATOMS: atom_id res chain seq x y z
N ASP A 1 -26.02 50.11 12.67
CA ASP A 1 -25.60 49.20 11.59
C ASP A 1 -24.15 49.55 11.19
N ASP A 2 -23.23 49.23 12.07
CA ASP A 2 -21.76 49.32 11.78
C ASP A 2 -21.34 47.99 11.14
N ALA A 3 -21.41 47.96 9.80
CA ALA A 3 -20.68 46.93 9.07
C ALA A 3 -19.19 47.14 9.24
N GLU A 4 -18.52 46.37 10.08
CA GLU A 4 -17.06 46.30 10.11
C GLU A 4 -16.60 45.94 8.67
N VAL A 5 -16.02 46.94 8.00
CA VAL A 5 -15.35 46.76 6.73
C VAL A 5 -14.09 45.93 7.05
N PHE A 6 -14.15 44.64 6.75
CA PHE A 6 -12.97 43.79 6.76
C PHE A 6 -11.98 44.30 5.71
N ASN A 7 -11.08 45.18 6.13
CA ASN A 7 -10.02 45.69 5.29
C ASN A 7 -8.99 44.59 5.10
N CYS A 8 -8.84 44.04 3.91
CA CYS A 8 -7.83 43.02 3.64
C CYS A 8 -6.44 43.66 3.88
N PRO A 9 -5.57 43.05 4.68
CA PRO A 9 -4.22 43.62 5.01
C PRO A 9 -3.36 43.94 3.78
N LEU A 10 -3.76 43.46 2.59
CA LEU A 10 -3.07 43.65 1.32
C LEU A 10 -3.61 44.78 0.46
N ASP A 11 -4.82 45.31 0.74
CA ASP A 11 -5.49 46.28 -0.14
C ASP A 11 -4.73 47.61 -0.22
N ASP A 12 -4.11 48.05 0.86
CA ASP A 12 -3.33 49.31 0.95
C ASP A 12 -1.82 49.05 1.14
N LEU A 13 -1.38 47.80 1.03
CA LEU A 13 -0.02 47.41 1.36
C LEU A 13 1.04 48.21 0.57
N LEU A 14 0.83 48.43 -0.73
CA LEU A 14 1.81 49.15 -1.54
C LEU A 14 1.98 50.60 -1.14
N GLU A 15 0.88 51.29 -0.76
CA GLU A 15 0.94 52.68 -0.23
C GLU A 15 1.63 52.72 1.13
N ARG A 16 1.36 51.76 1.99
CA ARG A 16 2.03 51.61 3.28
C ARG A 16 3.54 51.38 3.13
N LEU A 17 3.95 50.60 2.13
CA LEU A 17 5.36 50.33 1.84
C LEU A 17 6.14 51.54 1.33
N GLU A 18 5.48 52.48 0.65
CA GLU A 18 6.11 53.79 0.28
C GLU A 18 6.48 54.59 1.51
N LYS A 19 5.66 54.55 2.55
CA LYS A 19 5.87 55.29 3.82
C LYS A 19 6.75 54.51 4.80
N ASN A 20 6.53 53.19 4.87
CA ASN A 20 7.25 52.29 5.79
C ASN A 20 7.55 50.95 5.13
N LYS A 21 8.79 50.74 4.73
CA LYS A 21 9.23 49.46 4.11
C LYS A 21 9.13 48.24 5.04
N GLY A 22 8.96 48.47 6.34
CA GLY A 22 8.74 47.45 7.35
C GLY A 22 7.33 46.83 7.31
N ALA A 23 6.36 47.51 6.72
CA ALA A 23 4.97 47.03 6.67
C ALA A 23 4.78 45.67 5.98
N ALA A 24 5.70 45.27 5.09
CA ALA A 24 5.67 43.94 4.49
C ALA A 24 5.93 42.80 5.48
N PHE A 25 6.49 43.11 6.64
CA PHE A 25 6.88 42.14 7.66
C PHE A 25 5.89 42.06 8.83
N ASP A 26 4.76 42.79 8.74
CA ASP A 26 3.68 42.71 9.70
C ASP A 26 3.08 41.28 9.63
N GLU A 27 2.74 40.72 10.79
CA GLU A 27 2.26 39.35 10.90
C GLU A 27 1.04 39.08 10.00
N ASN A 28 0.04 39.95 10.05
CA ASN A 28 -1.18 39.83 9.24
C ASN A 28 -0.90 39.90 7.72
N VAL A 29 0.13 40.68 7.32
CA VAL A 29 0.57 40.77 5.92
C VAL A 29 1.27 39.46 5.51
N LEU A 30 2.15 38.92 6.35
CA LEU A 30 2.81 37.65 6.10
C LEU A 30 1.80 36.50 5.99
N ASP A 31 0.78 36.47 6.87
CA ASP A 31 -0.30 35.48 6.83
C ASP A 31 -1.08 35.56 5.52
N SER A 32 -1.45 36.79 5.10
CA SER A 32 -2.19 37.03 3.85
C SER A 32 -1.35 36.70 2.60
N LEU A 33 -0.05 37.03 2.61
CA LEU A 33 0.87 36.68 1.53
C LEU A 33 1.07 35.18 1.43
N ASN A 34 1.16 34.47 2.55
CA ASN A 34 1.27 33.02 2.55
C ASN A 34 -0.02 32.37 2.04
N TYR A 35 -1.18 32.89 2.41
CA TYR A 35 -2.47 32.44 1.87
C TYR A 35 -2.51 32.55 0.34
N LEU A 36 -2.07 33.70 -0.23
CA LEU A 36 -1.98 33.88 -1.68
C LEU A 36 -0.94 32.94 -2.31
N LYS A 37 0.23 32.77 -1.67
CA LYS A 37 1.29 31.86 -2.18
C LYS A 37 0.77 30.43 -2.36
N VAL A 38 -0.14 29.97 -1.49
CA VAL A 38 -0.72 28.62 -1.51
C VAL A 38 -1.93 28.53 -2.44
N ASN A 39 -2.83 29.53 -2.44
CA ASN A 39 -4.13 29.43 -3.09
C ASN A 39 -4.22 30.17 -4.44
N ASP A 40 -3.42 31.22 -4.66
CA ASP A 40 -3.35 31.98 -5.90
C ASP A 40 -1.92 32.49 -6.15
N PHE A 41 -1.08 31.59 -6.60
CA PHE A 41 0.34 31.83 -6.85
C PHE A 41 0.57 32.94 -7.89
N ALA A 42 -0.33 33.13 -8.86
CA ALA A 42 -0.19 34.17 -9.88
C ALA A 42 -0.36 35.58 -9.25
N THR A 43 -1.39 35.76 -8.43
CA THR A 43 -1.61 37.00 -7.68
C THR A 43 -0.48 37.25 -6.68
N PHE A 44 0.02 36.20 -6.01
CA PHE A 44 1.17 36.29 -5.12
C PHE A 44 2.42 36.81 -5.84
N GLU A 45 2.80 36.23 -6.98
CA GLU A 45 4.00 36.67 -7.73
C GLU A 45 3.86 38.09 -8.27
N ASN A 46 2.67 38.49 -8.74
CA ASN A 46 2.41 39.88 -9.14
C ASN A 46 2.59 40.85 -7.96
N LEU A 47 2.01 40.54 -6.81
CA LEU A 47 2.13 41.37 -5.63
C LEU A 47 3.58 41.41 -5.13
N ARG A 48 4.27 40.29 -5.10
CA ARG A 48 5.68 40.17 -4.75
C ARG A 48 6.59 41.01 -5.67
N HIS A 49 6.27 41.01 -6.98
CA HIS A 49 6.96 41.87 -7.95
C HIS A 49 6.75 43.36 -7.61
N ASN A 50 5.54 43.76 -7.30
CA ASN A 50 5.21 45.16 -6.92
C ASN A 50 5.87 45.57 -5.59
N ILE A 51 5.87 44.67 -4.58
CA ILE A 51 6.61 44.89 -3.32
C ILE A 51 8.11 45.13 -3.60
N LYS A 52 8.71 44.36 -4.52
CA LYS A 52 10.11 44.57 -4.91
C LYS A 52 10.34 45.97 -5.49
N ARG A 53 9.39 46.51 -6.27
CA ARG A 53 9.49 47.86 -6.88
C ARG A 53 9.46 48.97 -5.86
N THR A 54 8.85 48.80 -4.67
CA THR A 54 8.91 49.81 -3.58
C THR A 54 10.25 49.83 -2.88
N GLY A 55 11.22 48.97 -3.26
CA GLY A 55 12.54 48.86 -2.64
C GLY A 55 12.54 48.00 -1.36
N CYS A 56 11.49 47.23 -1.10
CA CYS A 56 11.47 46.26 -0.01
C CYS A 56 12.43 45.09 -0.31
N ARG A 57 13.07 44.57 0.73
CA ARG A 57 13.98 43.42 0.65
C ARG A 57 13.20 42.11 0.53
N VAL A 58 12.79 41.76 -0.69
CA VAL A 58 11.97 40.58 -0.95
C VAL A 58 12.66 39.29 -0.49
N GLY A 59 14.00 39.18 -0.59
CA GLY A 59 14.71 38.01 -0.08
C GLY A 59 14.59 37.86 1.47
N GLU A 60 14.47 38.95 2.20
CA GLU A 60 14.18 38.92 3.64
C GLU A 60 12.71 38.54 3.90
N LEU A 61 11.79 39.04 3.04
CA LEU A 61 10.37 38.69 3.08
C LEU A 61 10.19 37.18 2.87
N ASP A 62 10.79 36.65 1.80
CA ASP A 62 10.75 35.20 1.50
C ASP A 62 11.32 34.42 2.68
N ARG A 63 12.46 34.81 3.26
CA ARG A 63 13.08 34.13 4.39
C ARG A 63 12.18 34.12 5.62
N ARG A 64 11.49 35.23 5.92
CA ARG A 64 10.57 35.32 7.07
C ARG A 64 9.28 34.53 6.83
N MET A 65 8.77 34.54 5.59
CA MET A 65 7.65 33.68 5.22
C MET A 65 8.03 32.21 5.36
N ASP A 66 9.18 31.78 4.84
CA ASP A 66 9.64 30.39 4.94
C ASP A 66 9.96 29.98 6.39
N ALA A 67 10.44 30.92 7.24
CA ALA A 67 10.64 30.65 8.66
C ALA A 67 9.33 30.56 9.45
N ARG A 68 8.32 31.37 9.10
CA ARG A 68 6.99 31.36 9.75
C ARG A 68 6.09 30.25 9.23
N TYR A 69 6.21 29.92 7.93
CA TYR A 69 5.49 28.86 7.23
C TYR A 69 6.48 27.94 6.53
N PRO A 70 7.27 27.18 7.29
CA PRO A 70 8.23 26.26 6.68
C PRO A 70 7.49 25.28 5.76
N ALA A 71 8.06 25.03 4.60
CA ALA A 71 7.51 24.07 3.63
C ALA A 71 7.26 22.67 4.25
N SER A 72 7.97 22.35 5.34
CA SER A 72 7.73 21.17 6.16
C SER A 72 6.33 21.12 6.78
N LEU A 73 5.72 22.26 7.16
CA LEU A 73 4.36 22.30 7.71
C LEU A 73 3.27 22.08 6.63
N ALA A 74 3.50 22.57 5.42
CA ALA A 74 2.60 22.27 4.28
C ALA A 74 2.70 20.79 3.87
N ASN A 75 3.92 20.22 3.93
CA ASN A 75 4.16 18.80 3.68
C ASN A 75 3.66 17.90 4.83
N GLU A 76 3.70 18.36 6.08
CA GLU A 76 3.15 17.65 7.23
C GLU A 76 1.63 17.48 7.10
N THR A 77 0.89 18.51 6.68
CA THR A 77 -0.55 18.39 6.44
C THR A 77 -0.90 17.39 5.34
N ASP A 78 -0.11 17.31 4.28
CA ASP A 78 -0.34 16.33 3.21
C ASP A 78 0.00 14.90 3.68
N ILE A 79 1.09 14.75 4.44
CA ILE A 79 1.46 13.45 5.03
C ILE A 79 0.38 12.97 6.00
N ASP A 80 -0.13 13.85 6.88
CA ASP A 80 -1.19 13.51 7.83
C ASP A 80 -2.48 13.11 7.13
N LYS A 81 -2.86 13.80 6.05
CA LYS A 81 -4.01 13.43 5.20
C LYS A 81 -3.82 12.05 4.57
N VAL A 82 -2.62 11.77 4.01
CA VAL A 82 -2.33 10.45 3.40
C VAL A 82 -2.40 9.35 4.45
N VAL A 83 -1.85 9.57 5.65
CA VAL A 83 -1.94 8.64 6.77
C VAL A 83 -3.40 8.46 7.23
N ALA A 84 -4.20 9.53 7.25
CA ALA A 84 -5.61 9.48 7.58
C ALA A 84 -6.44 8.69 6.55
N CYS A 85 -6.12 8.83 5.24
CA CYS A 85 -6.73 8.02 4.18
C CYS A 85 -6.54 6.51 4.39
N ALA A 86 -5.49 6.09 5.11
CA ALA A 86 -5.22 4.69 5.40
C ALA A 86 -5.84 4.21 6.73
N SER A 87 -6.70 5.00 7.38
CA SER A 87 -7.25 4.72 8.72
C SER A 87 -8.12 3.47 8.80
N ASP A 88 -8.73 3.04 7.71
CA ASP A 88 -9.54 1.83 7.59
C ASP A 88 -8.72 0.57 7.25
N ALA A 89 -7.41 0.71 7.03
CA ALA A 89 -6.51 -0.42 6.87
C ALA A 89 -5.97 -0.90 8.22
N GLU A 90 -5.83 -2.22 8.37
CA GLU A 90 -5.17 -2.83 9.53
C GLU A 90 -3.68 -3.02 9.23
N PHE A 91 -2.81 -2.46 10.08
CA PHE A 91 -1.36 -2.57 9.93
C PHE A 91 -0.80 -3.60 10.90
N PHE A 92 0.09 -4.44 10.40
CA PHE A 92 0.71 -5.49 11.20
C PHE A 92 2.14 -5.80 10.74
N SER A 93 2.86 -6.57 11.55
CA SER A 93 4.19 -7.07 11.20
C SER A 93 4.30 -8.57 11.41
N ASP A 94 5.18 -9.23 10.64
CA ASP A 94 5.51 -10.63 10.86
C ASP A 94 6.66 -10.80 11.87
N ASN A 95 7.01 -12.04 12.17
CA ASN A 95 8.14 -12.36 13.05
C ASN A 95 9.50 -11.95 12.49
N ASN A 96 9.60 -11.71 11.19
CA ASN A 96 10.79 -11.24 10.49
C ASN A 96 10.84 -9.70 10.39
N LYS A 97 9.95 -8.98 11.10
CA LYS A 97 9.84 -7.51 11.08
C LYS A 97 9.45 -6.93 9.72
N ARG A 98 8.87 -7.71 8.83
CA ARG A 98 8.26 -7.18 7.60
C ARG A 98 6.90 -6.61 7.93
N THR A 99 6.55 -5.50 7.29
CA THR A 99 5.34 -4.73 7.57
C THR A 99 4.32 -4.88 6.46
N TYR A 100 3.06 -5.04 6.85
CA TYR A 100 1.95 -5.34 5.94
C TYR A 100 0.73 -4.49 6.28
N ALA A 101 -0.16 -4.37 5.31
CA ALA A 101 -1.49 -3.81 5.48
C ALA A 101 -2.56 -4.78 4.97
N ASN A 102 -3.65 -4.91 5.74
CA ASN A 102 -4.92 -5.44 5.28
C ASN A 102 -5.81 -4.26 4.90
N TYR A 103 -6.28 -4.21 3.67
CA TYR A 103 -7.13 -3.13 3.17
C TYR A 103 -8.22 -3.66 2.25
N MET A 104 -9.27 -2.87 2.05
CA MET A 104 -10.44 -3.29 1.25
C MET A 104 -10.41 -2.66 -0.13
N VAL A 105 -10.64 -3.47 -1.17
CA VAL A 105 -10.85 -3.01 -2.54
C VAL A 105 -12.17 -3.59 -3.03
N LYS A 106 -13.16 -2.75 -3.31
CA LYS A 106 -14.50 -3.17 -3.76
C LYS A 106 -15.16 -4.24 -2.86
N GLY A 107 -14.95 -4.14 -1.55
CA GLY A 107 -15.50 -5.08 -0.58
C GLY A 107 -14.71 -6.39 -0.40
N VAL A 108 -13.56 -6.52 -1.06
CA VAL A 108 -12.66 -7.67 -0.96
C VAL A 108 -11.44 -7.30 -0.13
N LYS A 109 -11.06 -8.14 0.84
CA LYS A 109 -9.85 -7.97 1.65
C LYS A 109 -8.61 -8.28 0.82
N HIS A 110 -7.65 -7.37 0.85
CA HIS A 110 -6.32 -7.54 0.28
C HIS A 110 -5.27 -7.40 1.36
N THR A 111 -4.22 -8.21 1.26
CA THR A 111 -3.03 -8.10 2.10
C THR A 111 -1.82 -7.80 1.23
N ALA A 112 -1.06 -6.76 1.58
CA ALA A 112 0.14 -6.41 0.83
C ALA A 112 1.23 -5.85 1.74
N PRO A 113 2.53 -6.02 1.39
CA PRO A 113 3.61 -5.28 2.03
C PRO A 113 3.39 -3.77 1.88
N LEU A 114 3.65 -2.99 2.92
CA LEU A 114 3.46 -1.54 2.92
C LEU A 114 4.30 -0.84 1.83
N GLY A 115 5.52 -1.33 1.57
CA GLY A 115 6.38 -0.83 0.49
C GLY A 115 6.00 -1.31 -0.91
N SER A 116 4.97 -2.17 -1.08
CA SER A 116 4.60 -2.72 -2.39
C SER A 116 3.92 -1.68 -3.27
N ARG A 117 4.08 -1.84 -4.60
CA ARG A 117 3.41 -0.98 -5.56
C ARG A 117 1.88 -1.06 -5.47
N ALA A 118 1.33 -2.24 -5.16
CA ALA A 118 -0.11 -2.44 -5.02
C ALA A 118 -0.70 -1.57 -3.91
N PHE A 119 -0.10 -1.58 -2.71
CA PHE A 119 -0.53 -0.74 -1.60
C PHE A 119 -0.34 0.76 -1.90
N GLN A 120 0.80 1.13 -2.49
CA GLN A 120 1.06 2.53 -2.87
C GLN A 120 0.02 3.07 -3.86
N LEU A 121 -0.35 2.28 -4.87
CA LEU A 121 -1.37 2.67 -5.85
C LEU A 121 -2.76 2.78 -5.21
N TRP A 122 -3.13 1.84 -4.33
CA TRP A 122 -4.38 1.90 -3.58
C TRP A 122 -4.45 3.17 -2.73
N LEU A 123 -3.40 3.49 -1.98
CA LEU A 123 -3.34 4.67 -1.13
C LEU A 123 -3.38 5.96 -1.95
N THR A 124 -2.66 6.00 -3.08
CA THR A 124 -2.68 7.15 -4.01
C THR A 124 -4.06 7.37 -4.60
N GLN A 125 -4.74 6.30 -5.03
CA GLN A 125 -6.10 6.39 -5.56
C GLN A 125 -7.08 6.88 -4.48
N LYS A 126 -6.97 6.36 -3.26
CA LYS A 126 -7.83 6.74 -2.15
C LYS A 126 -7.64 8.22 -1.79
N PHE A 127 -6.40 8.68 -1.69
CA PHE A 127 -6.09 10.09 -1.49
C PHE A 127 -6.68 10.97 -2.58
N PHE A 128 -6.53 10.59 -3.85
CA PHE A 128 -7.10 11.33 -4.97
C PHE A 128 -8.63 11.38 -4.92
N SER A 129 -9.28 10.27 -4.57
CA SER A 129 -10.74 10.19 -4.46
C SER A 129 -11.30 11.07 -3.34
N GLU A 130 -10.58 11.18 -2.22
CA GLU A 130 -11.02 11.95 -1.05
C GLU A 130 -10.67 13.45 -1.15
N ASN A 131 -9.56 13.80 -1.80
CA ASN A 131 -9.03 15.16 -1.81
C ASN A 131 -9.10 15.85 -3.18
N GLY A 132 -9.31 15.12 -4.28
CA GLY A 132 -9.31 15.65 -5.65
C GLY A 132 -7.95 16.12 -6.15
N LEU A 133 -6.87 15.83 -5.45
CA LEU A 133 -5.51 16.31 -5.71
C LEU A 133 -4.55 15.16 -6.00
N ALA A 134 -3.57 15.42 -6.87
CA ALA A 134 -2.49 14.46 -7.09
C ALA A 134 -1.54 14.43 -5.89
N LEU A 135 -1.16 13.21 -5.49
CA LEU A 135 -0.25 13.00 -4.37
C LEU A 135 1.20 13.13 -4.81
N TRP A 136 1.98 13.95 -4.09
CA TRP A 136 3.41 14.09 -4.33
C TRP A 136 4.19 12.83 -3.88
N PRO A 137 5.18 12.39 -4.65
CA PRO A 137 5.97 11.20 -4.33
C PRO A 137 6.64 11.23 -2.96
N GLU A 138 7.12 12.40 -2.52
CA GLU A 138 7.75 12.60 -1.24
C GLU A 138 6.77 12.44 -0.07
N ALA A 139 5.55 12.97 -0.21
CA ALA A 139 4.48 12.83 0.79
C ALA A 139 4.04 11.37 0.91
N LEU A 140 3.88 10.67 -0.23
CA LEU A 140 3.60 9.24 -0.23
C LEU A 140 4.69 8.44 0.49
N ARG A 141 5.96 8.70 0.18
CA ARG A 141 7.11 8.01 0.82
C ARG A 141 7.15 8.25 2.33
N ALA A 142 6.97 9.50 2.76
CA ALA A 142 6.95 9.85 4.17
C ALA A 142 5.77 9.19 4.91
N ALA A 143 4.58 9.15 4.30
CA ALA A 143 3.42 8.46 4.84
C ALA A 143 3.66 6.95 4.96
N ILE A 144 4.23 6.31 3.94
CA ILE A 144 4.58 4.87 3.99
C ILE A 144 5.54 4.59 5.16
N ASN A 145 6.62 5.37 5.31
CA ASN A 145 7.57 5.21 6.42
C ASN A 145 6.86 5.34 7.78
N THR A 146 5.91 6.26 7.90
CA THR A 146 5.11 6.45 9.13
C THR A 146 4.22 5.24 9.40
N LEU A 147 3.56 4.69 8.36
CA LEU A 147 2.72 3.51 8.46
C LEU A 147 3.53 2.25 8.78
N GLU A 148 4.74 2.11 8.20
CA GLU A 148 5.67 1.03 8.53
C GLU A 148 6.11 1.09 9.99
N ALA A 149 6.42 2.27 10.50
CA ALA A 149 6.75 2.46 11.92
C ALA A 149 5.55 2.10 12.81
N LYS A 150 4.33 2.53 12.45
CA LYS A 150 3.10 2.14 13.17
C LYS A 150 2.89 0.63 13.17
N ALA A 151 3.07 -0.03 12.01
CA ALA A 151 2.92 -1.49 11.90
C ALA A 151 3.95 -2.24 12.75
N LEU A 152 5.21 -1.76 12.75
CA LEU A 152 6.31 -2.45 13.41
C LEU A 152 6.29 -2.29 14.95
N PHE A 153 5.97 -1.10 15.44
CA PHE A 153 6.09 -0.76 16.87
C PHE A 153 4.74 -0.73 17.61
N GLY A 154 3.64 -0.48 16.91
CA GLY A 154 2.30 -0.40 17.51
C GLY A 154 1.30 -1.42 16.96
N GLY A 155 1.63 -2.10 15.85
CA GLY A 155 0.76 -3.09 15.21
C GLY A 155 0.80 -4.47 15.87
N LYS A 156 -0.17 -5.29 15.53
CA LYS A 156 -0.19 -6.70 15.91
C LYS A 156 0.93 -7.46 15.20
N LYS A 157 1.37 -8.57 15.80
CA LYS A 157 2.20 -9.55 15.10
C LYS A 157 1.32 -10.65 14.54
N MET A 158 1.27 -10.77 13.22
CA MET A 158 0.47 -11.75 12.51
C MET A 158 1.28 -12.35 11.38
N PRO A 159 1.08 -13.63 11.03
CA PRO A 159 1.71 -14.22 9.87
C PRO A 159 1.09 -13.68 8.58
N ALA A 160 1.88 -13.68 7.51
CA ALA A 160 1.42 -13.47 6.14
C ALA A 160 1.85 -14.68 5.29
N HIS A 161 0.92 -15.19 4.49
CA HIS A 161 1.07 -16.44 3.73
C HIS A 161 0.97 -16.15 2.24
N TYR A 162 1.53 -17.01 1.40
CA TYR A 162 1.40 -16.85 -0.06
C TYR A 162 0.18 -17.60 -0.62
N SER A 163 0.08 -18.88 -0.38
CA SER A 163 -1.03 -19.69 -0.96
C SER A 163 -1.68 -20.57 0.08
N LEU A 164 -0.97 -20.93 1.14
CA LEU A 164 -1.42 -21.85 2.17
C LEU A 164 -1.22 -21.23 3.53
N ALA A 165 -2.25 -21.26 4.34
CA ALA A 165 -2.21 -20.96 5.75
C ALA A 165 -2.68 -22.16 6.56
N MET A 166 -2.21 -22.30 7.78
CA MET A 166 -2.71 -23.31 8.72
C MET A 166 -3.28 -22.56 9.92
N GLU A 167 -4.58 -22.71 10.09
CA GLU A 167 -5.34 -22.14 11.19
C GLU A 167 -5.89 -23.28 12.05
N GLU A 168 -5.46 -23.35 13.29
CA GLU A 168 -5.85 -24.41 14.24
C GLU A 168 -5.74 -25.83 13.63
N ASP A 169 -6.86 -26.41 13.20
CA ASP A 169 -6.98 -27.76 12.65
C ASP A 169 -7.34 -27.77 11.15
N ALA A 170 -7.30 -26.63 10.47
CA ALA A 170 -7.64 -26.48 9.06
C ALA A 170 -6.49 -25.88 8.24
N ILE A 171 -6.43 -26.23 6.97
CA ILE A 171 -5.57 -25.60 5.97
C ILE A 171 -6.45 -24.71 5.12
N GLU A 172 -6.11 -23.45 5.01
CA GLU A 172 -6.69 -22.51 4.04
C GLU A 172 -5.81 -22.47 2.79
N LEU A 173 -6.40 -22.76 1.63
CA LEU A 173 -5.78 -22.61 0.31
C LEU A 173 -6.39 -21.41 -0.39
N ASP A 174 -5.61 -20.36 -0.66
CA ASP A 174 -6.04 -19.23 -1.48
C ASP A 174 -6.04 -19.61 -2.96
N LEU A 175 -7.21 -19.46 -3.61
CA LEU A 175 -7.33 -19.71 -5.04
C LEU A 175 -6.78 -18.59 -5.92
N GLY A 176 -6.33 -17.49 -5.34
CA GLY A 176 -5.69 -16.39 -6.06
C GLY A 176 -6.64 -15.54 -6.92
N ASN A 177 -7.94 -15.83 -6.94
CA ASN A 177 -8.92 -15.17 -7.81
C ASN A 177 -9.42 -13.84 -7.23
N ASP A 178 -9.99 -13.00 -8.10
CA ASP A 178 -10.51 -11.69 -7.73
C ASP A 178 -11.64 -11.73 -6.68
N ALA A 179 -12.38 -12.85 -6.60
CA ALA A 179 -13.45 -13.03 -5.63
C ALA A 179 -12.95 -13.43 -4.24
N SER A 180 -11.63 -13.60 -4.07
CA SER A 180 -10.98 -14.06 -2.83
C SER A 180 -11.61 -15.33 -2.26
N ASN A 181 -11.86 -16.28 -3.14
CA ASN A 181 -12.29 -17.59 -2.71
C ASN A 181 -11.10 -18.36 -2.12
N ILE A 182 -11.37 -19.04 -1.03
CA ILE A 182 -10.43 -19.96 -0.37
C ILE A 182 -11.06 -21.35 -0.30
N ILE A 183 -10.21 -22.34 -0.21
CA ILE A 183 -10.64 -23.70 0.14
C ILE A 183 -10.16 -23.97 1.56
N GLU A 184 -11.08 -24.21 2.45
CA GLU A 184 -10.79 -24.71 3.78
C GLU A 184 -10.74 -26.24 3.74
N ILE A 185 -9.63 -26.81 4.18
CA ILE A 185 -9.41 -28.26 4.24
C ILE A 185 -9.22 -28.64 5.70
N ASN A 186 -10.15 -29.37 6.24
CA ASN A 186 -10.10 -29.89 7.61
C ASN A 186 -9.99 -31.42 7.63
N LYS A 187 -10.09 -32.03 8.81
CA LYS A 187 -9.96 -33.49 9.00
C LYS A 187 -11.10 -34.30 8.38
N ILE A 188 -12.21 -33.66 8.03
CA ILE A 188 -13.45 -34.33 7.60
C ILE A 188 -13.72 -34.06 6.13
N GLU A 189 -13.57 -32.81 5.71
CA GLU A 189 -13.99 -32.36 4.38
C GLU A 189 -13.17 -31.15 3.92
N TRP A 190 -13.35 -30.76 2.68
CA TRP A 190 -12.92 -29.50 2.14
C TRP A 190 -14.14 -28.68 1.68
N LEU A 191 -14.11 -27.38 1.96
CA LEU A 191 -15.22 -26.48 1.68
C LEU A 191 -14.72 -25.21 0.98
N PRO A 192 -15.37 -24.80 -0.13
CA PRO A 192 -15.14 -23.46 -0.67
C PRO A 192 -15.76 -22.43 0.25
N THR A 193 -14.95 -21.51 0.76
CA THR A 193 -15.36 -20.45 1.67
C THR A 193 -15.11 -19.09 1.03
N LYS A 194 -15.98 -18.13 1.28
CA LYS A 194 -15.79 -16.74 0.87
C LYS A 194 -15.26 -15.92 2.03
N GLY A 195 -14.23 -15.15 1.75
CA GLY A 195 -13.61 -14.27 2.73
C GLY A 195 -12.43 -14.93 3.43
N MET A 196 -11.27 -14.29 3.31
CA MET A 196 -10.01 -14.76 3.89
C MET A 196 -9.99 -14.45 5.39
N GLN A 197 -9.78 -15.46 6.22
CA GLN A 197 -9.43 -15.27 7.63
C GLN A 197 -7.93 -14.98 7.73
N SER A 198 -7.10 -15.76 7.05
CA SER A 198 -5.66 -15.56 6.98
C SER A 198 -5.25 -14.39 6.08
N ASN A 199 -4.03 -13.94 6.23
CA ASN A 199 -3.46 -12.83 5.46
C ASN A 199 -2.67 -13.38 4.27
N PHE A 200 -3.31 -13.45 3.09
CA PHE A 200 -2.67 -13.97 1.88
C PHE A 200 -2.06 -12.85 1.04
N LEU A 201 -0.76 -13.03 0.72
CA LEU A 201 -0.02 -12.20 -0.20
C LEU A 201 -0.18 -12.75 -1.62
N ARG A 202 -0.54 -11.87 -2.56
CA ARG A 202 -0.68 -12.23 -3.97
C ARG A 202 0.39 -11.50 -4.77
N PRO A 203 1.54 -12.16 -5.04
CA PRO A 203 2.60 -11.58 -5.86
C PRO A 203 2.16 -11.44 -7.31
N ASP A 204 2.81 -10.50 -8.02
CA ASP A 204 2.61 -10.34 -9.45
C ASP A 204 2.89 -11.66 -10.18
N GLY A 205 2.01 -12.04 -11.11
CA GLY A 205 2.11 -13.30 -11.86
C GLY A 205 1.56 -14.54 -11.14
N MET A 206 0.93 -14.39 -9.98
CA MET A 206 0.10 -15.44 -9.40
C MET A 206 -1.15 -15.61 -10.27
N HIS A 207 -1.37 -16.84 -10.73
CA HIS A 207 -2.55 -17.20 -11.52
C HIS A 207 -3.62 -17.83 -10.64
N ASP A 208 -4.88 -17.66 -11.06
CA ASP A 208 -6.02 -18.26 -10.41
C ASP A 208 -5.94 -19.80 -10.45
N LEU A 209 -6.16 -20.41 -9.31
CA LEU A 209 -6.38 -21.86 -9.24
C LEU A 209 -7.84 -22.17 -9.57
N PRO A 210 -8.10 -23.30 -10.27
CA PRO A 210 -9.46 -23.72 -10.53
C PRO A 210 -10.17 -24.12 -9.23
N ILE A 211 -11.48 -23.88 -9.19
CA ILE A 211 -12.28 -24.37 -8.07
C ILE A 211 -12.30 -25.92 -8.11
N PRO A 212 -11.93 -26.60 -7.02
CA PRO A 212 -11.95 -28.06 -6.96
C PRO A 212 -13.36 -28.58 -7.18
N ILE A 213 -13.45 -29.76 -7.79
CA ILE A 213 -14.70 -30.51 -7.96
C ILE A 213 -14.59 -31.87 -7.27
N GLU A 214 -15.71 -32.35 -6.75
CA GLU A 214 -15.77 -33.65 -6.11
C GLU A 214 -15.65 -34.81 -7.11
N GLY A 215 -15.33 -36.00 -6.62
CA GLY A 215 -15.33 -37.24 -7.40
C GLY A 215 -14.04 -37.58 -8.14
N GLY A 216 -12.99 -36.75 -7.96
CA GLY A 216 -11.65 -37.06 -8.45
C GLY A 216 -10.95 -38.14 -7.62
N THR A 217 -9.99 -38.84 -8.23
CA THR A 217 -9.09 -39.77 -7.54
C THR A 217 -7.64 -39.38 -7.79
N ILE A 218 -6.77 -39.71 -6.87
CA ILE A 218 -5.33 -39.45 -7.04
C ILE A 218 -4.74 -40.22 -8.22
N ASP A 219 -5.33 -41.36 -8.58
CA ASP A 219 -4.90 -42.15 -9.73
C ASP A 219 -5.10 -41.42 -11.06
N ALA A 220 -6.01 -40.45 -11.12
CA ALA A 220 -6.18 -39.60 -12.30
C ALA A 220 -4.90 -38.79 -12.65
N LEU A 221 -3.97 -38.68 -11.74
CA LEU A 221 -2.67 -38.03 -11.96
C LEU A 221 -1.69 -38.93 -12.76
N ARG A 222 -1.83 -40.28 -12.69
CA ARG A 222 -0.90 -41.26 -13.30
C ARG A 222 -0.63 -41.01 -14.78
N PRO A 223 -1.66 -40.79 -15.64
CA PRO A 223 -1.42 -40.58 -17.07
C PRO A 223 -0.55 -39.36 -17.41
N PHE A 224 -0.43 -38.43 -16.51
CA PHE A 224 0.34 -37.20 -16.69
C PHE A 224 1.78 -37.31 -16.18
N LEU A 225 2.12 -38.42 -15.51
CA LEU A 225 3.42 -38.66 -14.92
C LEU A 225 4.12 -39.78 -15.66
N ASN A 226 5.39 -39.54 -16.07
CA ASN A 226 6.21 -40.59 -16.63
C ASN A 226 6.93 -41.37 -15.52
N ILE A 227 6.15 -42.15 -14.76
CA ILE A 227 6.60 -42.95 -13.61
C ILE A 227 6.24 -44.40 -13.88
N SER A 228 7.21 -45.29 -13.71
CA SER A 228 7.04 -46.72 -14.03
C SER A 228 6.85 -47.61 -12.80
N SER A 229 7.22 -47.12 -11.60
CA SER A 229 7.07 -47.92 -10.37
C SER A 229 5.96 -47.36 -9.48
N GLU A 230 5.33 -48.20 -8.69
CA GLU A 230 4.34 -47.83 -7.69
C GLU A 230 5.00 -47.05 -6.54
N GLU A 231 6.22 -47.41 -6.17
CA GLU A 231 6.98 -46.77 -5.13
C GLU A 231 7.24 -45.29 -5.47
N ASP A 232 7.64 -45.00 -6.73
CA ASP A 232 7.86 -43.63 -7.19
C ASP A 232 6.56 -42.83 -7.21
N PHE A 233 5.42 -43.42 -7.56
CA PHE A 233 4.13 -42.78 -7.51
C PHE A 233 3.75 -42.40 -6.06
N VAL A 234 3.95 -43.33 -5.12
CA VAL A 234 3.75 -43.04 -3.68
C VAL A 234 4.62 -41.89 -3.21
N LEU A 235 5.88 -41.81 -3.65
CA LEU A 235 6.78 -40.70 -3.31
C LEU A 235 6.26 -39.36 -3.86
N VAL A 236 5.75 -39.32 -5.09
CA VAL A 236 5.14 -38.12 -5.66
C VAL A 236 3.91 -37.68 -4.87
N VAL A 237 3.02 -38.63 -4.53
CA VAL A 237 1.84 -38.30 -3.69
C VAL A 237 2.23 -37.82 -2.31
N ALA A 238 3.21 -38.45 -1.67
CA ALA A 238 3.72 -38.00 -0.38
C ALA A 238 4.34 -36.60 -0.46
N TRP A 239 5.03 -36.28 -1.56
CA TRP A 239 5.55 -34.95 -1.80
C TRP A 239 4.43 -33.91 -1.98
N LEU A 240 3.37 -34.21 -2.74
CA LEU A 240 2.21 -33.35 -2.89
C LEU A 240 1.51 -33.07 -1.56
N LEU A 241 1.33 -34.11 -0.73
CA LEU A 241 0.77 -33.91 0.62
C LEU A 241 1.67 -33.06 1.50
N ALA A 242 3.00 -33.24 1.39
CA ALA A 242 3.96 -32.39 2.12
C ALA A 242 3.95 -30.94 1.63
N ALA A 243 3.64 -30.69 0.36
CA ALA A 243 3.53 -29.36 -0.23
C ALA A 243 2.32 -28.58 0.30
N LEU A 244 1.27 -29.26 0.82
CA LEU A 244 0.11 -28.63 1.46
C LEU A 244 0.39 -28.14 2.88
N ARG A 245 1.60 -28.30 3.40
CA ARG A 245 1.98 -27.73 4.71
C ARG A 245 2.25 -26.23 4.60
N SER A 246 1.78 -25.48 5.56
CA SER A 246 2.03 -24.01 5.60
C SER A 246 3.45 -23.64 6.04
N THR A 247 4.19 -24.58 6.65
CA THR A 247 5.54 -24.36 7.17
C THR A 247 6.45 -25.53 6.85
N GLY A 248 7.71 -25.23 6.46
CA GLY A 248 8.74 -26.23 6.17
C GLY A 248 9.31 -26.96 7.41
N PRO A 249 10.33 -27.78 7.19
CA PRO A 249 11.05 -27.95 5.93
C PRO A 249 10.23 -28.72 4.89
N TYR A 250 10.41 -28.35 3.62
CA TYR A 250 9.74 -29.01 2.49
C TYR A 250 10.71 -30.03 1.85
N PRO A 251 10.26 -31.24 1.51
CA PRO A 251 11.08 -32.19 0.79
C PRO A 251 11.34 -31.69 -0.64
N VAL A 252 12.54 -31.93 -1.13
CA VAL A 252 12.91 -31.61 -2.51
C VAL A 252 12.49 -32.75 -3.42
N LEU A 253 11.69 -32.46 -4.45
CA LEU A 253 11.37 -33.41 -5.51
C LEU A 253 12.47 -33.43 -6.55
N ALA A 254 13.25 -34.51 -6.61
CA ALA A 254 14.29 -34.73 -7.61
C ALA A 254 13.76 -35.62 -8.75
N LEU A 255 13.59 -35.05 -9.95
CA LEU A 255 13.18 -35.78 -11.15
C LEU A 255 14.44 -36.15 -11.96
N THR A 256 14.73 -37.45 -12.06
CA THR A 256 15.89 -37.98 -12.80
C THR A 256 15.41 -38.77 -14.03
N GLY A 257 16.25 -38.86 -15.04
CA GLY A 257 15.93 -39.61 -16.28
C GLY A 257 16.68 -39.07 -17.49
N GLU A 258 16.63 -39.77 -18.59
CA GLU A 258 17.28 -39.42 -19.85
C GLU A 258 16.67 -38.17 -20.52
N GLN A 259 17.30 -37.67 -21.58
CA GLN A 259 16.74 -36.61 -22.40
C GLN A 259 15.45 -37.09 -23.06
N GLY A 260 14.39 -36.28 -23.02
CA GLY A 260 13.06 -36.65 -23.56
C GLY A 260 12.14 -37.41 -22.59
N SER A 261 12.56 -37.72 -21.36
CA SER A 261 11.76 -38.43 -20.35
C SER A 261 10.69 -37.58 -19.66
N ALA A 262 10.26 -36.48 -20.26
CA ALA A 262 9.16 -35.59 -19.81
C ALA A 262 9.34 -34.97 -18.41
N LYS A 263 10.55 -34.88 -17.86
CA LYS A 263 10.83 -34.28 -16.53
C LYS A 263 10.25 -32.86 -16.36
N SER A 264 10.47 -32.02 -17.37
CA SER A 264 9.95 -30.63 -17.35
C SER A 264 8.42 -30.59 -17.44
N THR A 265 7.80 -31.55 -18.13
CA THR A 265 6.35 -31.67 -18.20
C THR A 265 5.78 -32.13 -16.87
N THR A 266 6.39 -33.14 -16.25
CA THR A 266 6.03 -33.61 -14.90
C THR A 266 6.13 -32.47 -13.88
N ALA A 267 7.23 -31.71 -13.89
CA ALA A 267 7.40 -30.56 -12.98
C ALA A 267 6.31 -29.48 -13.19
N LYS A 268 5.85 -29.26 -14.43
CA LYS A 268 4.74 -28.32 -14.72
C LYS A 268 3.38 -28.83 -14.29
N VAL A 269 3.13 -30.13 -14.39
CA VAL A 269 1.88 -30.76 -13.95
C VAL A 269 1.74 -30.72 -12.43
N LEU A 270 2.85 -30.86 -11.72
CA LEU A 270 2.87 -30.88 -10.25
C LEU A 270 2.94 -29.48 -9.62
N ARG A 271 3.10 -28.43 -10.41
CA ARG A 271 3.17 -27.03 -9.93
C ARG A 271 1.80 -26.41 -9.86
#